data_a555c5625db66df8992dd4c82fe79b18
#
_entry.id   a555c5625db66df8992dd4c82fe79b18
#
_cell.length_a   1.000
_cell.length_b   1.000
_cell.length_c   1.000
_cell.angle_alpha   90.00
_cell.angle_beta   90.00
_cell.angle_gamma   90.00
#
_symmetry.space_group_name_H-M   'P 1'
#
loop_
_entity.id
_entity.type
_entity.pdbx_description
1 polymer ?
#
loop_
_entity_poly.entity_id
_entity_poly.type
_entity_poly.pdbx_seq_one_letter_code
_entity_poly.pdbx_strand_id
1 'polypeptide(L)'
;MDIILFIFMVLVLLAEAFFFQGNMTALICGIVLCVVYVILRIVFAFAKKKAPKLIGRIICWAILFLLGISIFRLGIKEEGGGFILYAQDLDTVCEYLHDEDYEEAEELLEKMKEEYGDTDSLYMLSAIQYLSQGKQKEAWDAYYQISDKDSMVAIVIAEKIYELDESGNSTSNLYDLYCRAADRYPEWEYIQLCTGVIKIDLKQYSSALYYLYNAYAVNPENPQTLYFLGVASYKTGQTEDALYYFNASVENGADDTIKALIKGYLDEMDYWGEGAEAE
;
A
#
# COMPACT_ATOMS: atom_id res chain seq x y z
N MET A 1 31.08 -36.14 8.33
CA MET A 1 29.61 -36.04 8.55
C MET A 1 29.28 -35.04 9.66
N ASP A 2 30.03 -35.02 10.75
CA ASP A 2 29.80 -34.11 11.89
C ASP A 2 30.12 -32.63 11.57
N ILE A 3 31.09 -32.40 10.71
CA ILE A 3 31.44 -31.03 10.21
C ILE A 3 30.34 -30.47 9.31
N ILE A 4 29.75 -31.31 8.44
CA ILE A 4 28.65 -30.92 7.55
C ILE A 4 27.42 -30.56 8.39
N LEU A 5 27.17 -31.27 9.47
CA LEU A 5 26.07 -31.00 10.39
C LEU A 5 26.25 -29.66 11.11
N PHE A 6 27.44 -29.39 11.58
CA PHE A 6 27.82 -28.15 12.24
C PHE A 6 27.67 -26.95 11.25
N ILE A 7 28.16 -27.12 10.03
CA ILE A 7 28.01 -26.10 8.98
C ILE A 7 26.53 -25.85 8.67
N PHE A 8 25.70 -26.90 8.53
CA PHE A 8 24.27 -26.75 8.28
C PHE A 8 23.57 -26.02 9.43
N MET A 9 23.90 -26.33 10.69
CA MET A 9 23.35 -25.68 11.87
C MET A 9 23.74 -24.17 11.94
N VAL A 10 24.99 -23.85 11.59
CA VAL A 10 25.45 -22.46 11.49
C VAL A 10 24.72 -21.72 10.35
N LEU A 11 24.50 -22.37 9.23
CA LEU A 11 23.75 -21.79 8.12
C LEU A 11 22.28 -21.54 8.48
N VAL A 12 21.63 -22.42 9.22
CA VAL A 12 20.28 -22.24 9.75
C VAL A 12 20.23 -21.04 10.70
N LEU A 13 21.17 -20.95 11.65
CA LEU A 13 21.27 -19.82 12.58
C LEU A 13 21.54 -18.50 11.87
N LEU A 14 22.37 -18.50 10.82
CA LEU A 14 22.62 -17.32 10.00
C LEU A 14 21.39 -16.94 9.17
N ALA A 15 20.65 -17.92 8.65
CA ALA A 15 19.39 -17.67 7.95
C ALA A 15 18.33 -17.11 8.90
N GLU A 16 18.19 -17.67 10.12
CA GLU A 16 17.30 -17.14 11.15
C GLU A 16 17.69 -15.70 11.54
N ALA A 17 18.98 -15.42 11.75
CA ALA A 17 19.46 -14.07 12.06
C ALA A 17 19.23 -13.08 10.90
N PHE A 18 19.26 -13.55 9.66
CA PHE A 18 19.06 -12.72 8.47
C PHE A 18 17.57 -12.44 8.20
N PHE A 19 16.70 -13.45 8.33
CA PHE A 19 15.26 -13.32 8.08
C PHE A 19 14.49 -12.70 9.24
N PHE A 20 15.00 -12.81 10.48
CA PHE A 20 14.35 -12.28 11.68
C PHE A 20 15.20 -11.18 12.33
N GLN A 21 15.54 -10.14 11.54
CA GLN A 21 16.34 -9.01 12.00
C GLN A 21 15.74 -8.38 13.28
N GLY A 22 16.37 -8.66 14.42
CA GLY A 22 16.05 -8.06 15.70
C GLY A 22 15.24 -8.91 16.67
N ASN A 23 14.84 -10.14 16.31
CA ASN A 23 14.12 -11.00 17.21
C ASN A 23 15.05 -11.73 18.19
N MET A 24 15.16 -11.17 19.41
CA MET A 24 15.96 -11.76 20.52
C MET A 24 15.49 -13.16 20.89
N THR A 25 14.21 -13.49 20.70
CA THR A 25 13.62 -14.79 21.03
C THR A 25 14.12 -15.86 20.07
N ALA A 26 14.17 -15.59 18.77
CA ALA A 26 14.71 -16.50 17.75
C ALA A 26 16.19 -16.78 18.00
N LEU A 27 16.98 -15.75 18.33
CA LEU A 27 18.40 -15.90 18.67
C LEU A 27 18.61 -16.78 19.92
N ILE A 28 17.83 -16.56 20.97
CA ILE A 28 17.88 -17.36 22.22
C ILE A 28 17.51 -18.81 21.93
N CYS A 29 16.46 -19.06 21.14
CA CYS A 29 16.05 -20.40 20.75
C CYS A 29 17.13 -21.13 19.95
N GLY A 30 17.78 -20.46 19.01
CA GLY A 30 18.92 -21.01 18.26
C GLY A 30 20.10 -21.39 19.17
N ILE A 31 20.44 -20.55 20.15
CA ILE A 31 21.48 -20.83 21.15
C ILE A 31 21.10 -22.03 22.00
N VAL A 32 19.85 -22.12 22.48
CA VAL A 32 19.36 -23.26 23.28
C VAL A 32 19.45 -24.57 22.49
N LEU A 33 19.10 -24.59 21.22
CA LEU A 33 19.25 -25.76 20.34
C LEU A 33 20.73 -26.21 20.22
N CYS A 34 21.64 -25.25 20.06
CA CYS A 34 23.07 -25.55 20.03
C CYS A 34 23.54 -26.19 21.34
N VAL A 35 23.14 -25.65 22.49
CA VAL A 35 23.48 -26.16 23.81
C VAL A 35 22.91 -27.57 24.01
N VAL A 36 21.65 -27.81 23.68
CA VAL A 36 21.00 -29.14 23.74
C VAL A 36 21.73 -30.14 22.85
N TYR A 37 22.11 -29.76 21.64
CA TYR A 37 22.89 -30.60 20.74
C TYR A 37 24.24 -31.00 21.36
N VAL A 38 24.97 -30.04 21.93
CA VAL A 38 26.28 -30.32 22.59
C VAL A 38 26.11 -31.25 23.79
N ILE A 39 25.10 -31.00 24.64
CA ILE A 39 24.77 -31.85 25.80
C ILE A 39 24.46 -33.28 25.36
N LEU A 40 23.58 -33.46 24.38
CA LEU A 40 23.24 -34.78 23.84
C LEU A 40 24.46 -35.48 23.28
N ARG A 41 25.38 -34.79 22.64
CA ARG A 41 26.64 -35.35 22.14
C ARG A 41 27.56 -35.83 23.26
N ILE A 42 27.65 -35.04 24.32
CA ILE A 42 28.43 -35.42 25.52
C ILE A 42 27.82 -36.65 26.17
N VAL A 43 26.50 -36.68 26.40
CA VAL A 43 25.80 -37.84 27.00
C VAL A 43 25.98 -39.11 26.16
N PHE A 44 25.84 -39.03 24.84
CA PHE A 44 26.06 -40.19 23.96
C PHE A 44 27.55 -40.62 23.86
N ALA A 45 28.50 -39.70 24.05
CA ALA A 45 29.93 -40.03 24.12
C ALA A 45 30.29 -40.81 25.40
N PHE A 46 29.62 -40.48 26.53
CA PHE A 46 29.83 -41.16 27.82
C PHE A 46 29.02 -42.46 27.99
N ALA A 47 27.94 -42.64 27.20
CA ALA A 47 27.16 -43.88 27.22
C ALA A 47 27.97 -45.03 26.56
N LYS A 48 28.76 -45.75 27.35
CA LYS A 48 29.66 -46.88 26.94
C LYS A 48 28.93 -48.12 26.41
N LYS A 49 27.62 -48.13 26.25
CA LYS A 49 26.87 -49.26 25.68
C LYS A 49 26.80 -49.11 24.17
N LYS A 50 27.20 -50.22 23.46
CA LYS A 50 27.15 -50.40 22.01
C LYS A 50 25.69 -50.37 21.46
N ALA A 51 24.93 -49.33 21.70
CA ALA A 51 23.79 -49.07 20.84
C ALA A 51 24.32 -48.71 19.43
N PRO A 52 23.72 -49.24 18.37
CA PRO A 52 24.23 -48.97 17.05
C PRO A 52 24.26 -47.45 16.88
N LYS A 53 25.46 -46.92 16.65
CA LYS A 53 25.74 -45.45 16.51
C LYS A 53 24.77 -44.76 15.51
N LEU A 54 24.16 -45.53 14.65
CA LEU A 54 23.19 -45.10 13.67
C LEU A 54 21.82 -44.77 14.29
N ILE A 55 21.27 -45.60 15.17
CA ILE A 55 19.95 -45.42 15.79
C ILE A 55 19.96 -44.21 16.73
N GLY A 56 21.01 -44.07 17.56
CA GLY A 56 21.17 -42.89 18.42
C GLY A 56 21.24 -41.55 17.61
N ARG A 57 21.88 -41.62 16.44
CA ARG A 57 21.94 -40.46 15.51
C ARG A 57 20.59 -40.14 14.91
N ILE A 58 19.84 -41.13 14.47
CA ILE A 58 18.49 -40.94 13.89
C ILE A 58 17.52 -40.34 14.92
N ILE A 59 17.58 -40.82 16.17
CA ILE A 59 16.74 -40.29 17.27
C ILE A 59 17.12 -38.84 17.58
N CYS A 60 18.40 -38.50 17.67
CA CYS A 60 18.84 -37.09 17.83
C CYS A 60 18.35 -36.20 16.71
N TRP A 61 18.40 -36.66 15.45
CA TRP A 61 17.91 -35.96 14.32
C TRP A 61 16.40 -35.72 14.37
N ALA A 62 15.63 -36.74 14.72
CA ALA A 62 14.20 -36.65 14.86
C ALA A 62 13.78 -35.65 15.95
N ILE A 63 14.49 -35.68 17.11
CA ILE A 63 14.23 -34.72 18.20
C ILE A 63 14.59 -33.30 17.79
N LEU A 64 15.75 -33.06 17.15
CA LEU A 64 16.14 -31.74 16.66
C LEU A 64 15.21 -31.20 15.58
N PHE A 65 14.74 -32.09 14.69
CA PHE A 65 13.77 -31.72 13.65
C PHE A 65 12.42 -31.36 14.25
N LEU A 66 11.90 -32.11 15.22
CA LEU A 66 10.65 -31.81 15.91
C LEU A 66 10.76 -30.56 16.77
N LEU A 67 11.90 -30.32 17.44
CA LEU A 67 12.15 -29.08 18.16
C LEU A 67 12.27 -27.92 17.21
N GLY A 68 12.93 -28.05 16.06
CA GLY A 68 13.03 -27.04 15.03
C GLY A 68 11.66 -26.67 14.47
N ILE A 69 10.79 -27.66 14.18
CA ILE A 69 9.39 -27.40 13.76
C ILE A 69 8.61 -26.69 14.87
N SER A 70 8.80 -27.08 16.13
CA SER A 70 8.07 -26.46 17.25
C SER A 70 8.53 -25.01 17.50
N ILE A 71 9.83 -24.74 17.36
CA ILE A 71 10.39 -23.38 17.47
C ILE A 71 10.01 -22.55 16.25
N PHE A 72 10.04 -23.12 15.04
CA PHE A 72 9.54 -22.48 13.83
C PHE A 72 8.06 -22.13 13.96
N ARG A 73 7.22 -23.01 14.51
CA ARG A 73 5.82 -22.72 14.81
C ARG A 73 5.64 -21.64 15.88
N LEU A 74 6.48 -21.61 16.92
CA LEU A 74 6.44 -20.59 17.98
C LEU A 74 6.94 -19.24 17.45
N GLY A 75 8.04 -19.21 16.68
CA GLY A 75 8.55 -18.00 16.02
C GLY A 75 7.61 -17.48 14.95
N ILE A 76 6.95 -18.38 14.22
CA ILE A 76 5.86 -18.03 13.31
C ILE A 76 4.68 -17.46 14.11
N LYS A 77 4.35 -17.94 15.29
CA LYS A 77 3.23 -17.44 16.09
C LYS A 77 3.51 -16.08 16.74
N GLU A 78 4.77 -15.75 17.02
CA GLU A 78 5.10 -14.47 17.68
C GLU A 78 5.46 -13.30 16.73
N GLU A 79 6.03 -13.54 15.51
CA GLU A 79 6.42 -12.42 14.61
C GLU A 79 6.33 -12.69 13.08
N GLY A 80 6.23 -13.92 12.63
CA GLY A 80 6.19 -14.24 11.19
C GLY A 80 4.99 -15.07 10.77
N GLY A 81 4.47 -15.93 11.63
CA GLY A 81 3.29 -16.71 11.34
C GLY A 81 2.01 -15.96 11.65
N GLY A 82 2.07 -15.03 12.58
CA GLY A 82 1.04 -14.02 12.74
C GLY A 82 0.90 -13.21 11.45
N PHE A 83 2.00 -12.83 10.80
CA PHE A 83 1.96 -12.08 9.55
C PHE A 83 1.36 -12.87 8.38
N ILE A 84 1.71 -14.15 8.21
CA ILE A 84 1.16 -14.99 7.12
C ILE A 84 -0.32 -15.28 7.36
N LEU A 85 -0.72 -15.64 8.58
CA LEU A 85 -2.12 -15.86 8.94
C LEU A 85 -2.92 -14.57 8.83
N TYR A 86 -2.36 -13.47 9.32
CA TYR A 86 -2.94 -12.14 9.20
C TYR A 86 -3.16 -11.74 7.73
N ALA A 87 -2.18 -12.00 6.85
CA ALA A 87 -2.32 -11.70 5.43
C ALA A 87 -3.39 -12.57 4.76
N GLN A 88 -3.50 -13.86 5.14
CA GLN A 88 -4.56 -14.75 4.63
C GLN A 88 -5.95 -14.32 5.11
N ASP A 89 -6.06 -13.92 6.37
CA ASP A 89 -7.32 -13.41 6.91
C ASP A 89 -7.72 -12.08 6.26
N LEU A 90 -6.76 -11.19 5.97
CA LEU A 90 -7.01 -9.96 5.18
C LEU A 90 -7.53 -10.27 3.78
N ASP A 91 -6.92 -11.24 3.08
CA ASP A 91 -7.38 -11.67 1.76
C ASP A 91 -8.80 -12.21 1.84
N THR A 92 -9.12 -13.01 2.87
CA THR A 92 -10.47 -13.55 3.09
C THR A 92 -11.49 -12.45 3.38
N VAL A 93 -11.13 -11.42 4.17
CA VAL A 93 -12.00 -10.25 4.37
C VAL A 93 -12.25 -9.54 3.04
N CYS A 94 -11.21 -9.36 2.21
CA CYS A 94 -11.37 -8.75 0.89
C CYS A 94 -12.30 -9.57 -0.02
N GLU A 95 -12.24 -10.91 0.03
CA GLU A 95 -13.16 -11.81 -0.70
C GLU A 95 -14.60 -11.62 -0.23
N TYR A 96 -14.85 -11.62 1.08
CA TYR A 96 -16.19 -11.36 1.64
C TYR A 96 -16.73 -9.98 1.24
N LEU A 97 -15.89 -8.94 1.28
CA LEU A 97 -16.30 -7.60 0.85
C LEU A 97 -16.59 -7.53 -0.65
N HIS A 98 -15.87 -8.30 -1.47
CA HIS A 98 -16.12 -8.40 -2.91
C HIS A 98 -17.45 -9.11 -3.22
N ASP A 99 -17.77 -10.16 -2.46
CA ASP A 99 -18.97 -10.95 -2.63
C ASP A 99 -20.21 -10.35 -1.91
N GLU A 100 -20.03 -9.19 -1.27
CA GLU A 100 -21.03 -8.47 -0.47
C GLU A 100 -21.49 -9.23 0.78
N ASP A 101 -20.70 -10.19 1.26
CA ASP A 101 -20.92 -10.98 2.47
C ASP A 101 -20.44 -10.20 3.70
N TYR A 102 -21.13 -9.08 3.99
CA TYR A 102 -20.71 -8.11 5.01
C TYR A 102 -20.77 -8.63 6.44
N GLU A 103 -21.65 -9.59 6.73
CA GLU A 103 -21.80 -10.18 8.06
C GLU A 103 -20.58 -11.07 8.37
N GLU A 104 -20.14 -11.88 7.44
CA GLU A 104 -18.95 -12.71 7.51
C GLU A 104 -17.67 -11.86 7.57
N ALA A 105 -17.62 -10.76 6.80
CA ALA A 105 -16.51 -9.83 6.84
C ALA A 105 -16.38 -9.17 8.22
N GLU A 106 -17.50 -8.73 8.84
CA GLU A 106 -17.54 -8.09 10.15
C GLU A 106 -17.10 -9.08 11.24
N GLU A 107 -17.61 -10.32 11.23
CA GLU A 107 -17.23 -11.36 12.18
C GLU A 107 -15.72 -11.66 12.11
N LEU A 108 -15.17 -11.76 10.89
CA LEU A 108 -13.75 -12.02 10.72
C LEU A 108 -12.90 -10.82 11.15
N LEU A 109 -13.30 -9.60 10.83
CA LEU A 109 -12.60 -8.37 11.26
C LEU A 109 -12.57 -8.23 12.80
N GLU A 110 -13.67 -8.53 13.49
CA GLU A 110 -13.71 -8.52 14.95
C GLU A 110 -12.78 -9.58 15.54
N LYS A 111 -12.82 -10.81 15.01
CA LYS A 111 -11.88 -11.87 15.41
C LYS A 111 -10.43 -11.48 15.16
N MET A 112 -10.11 -10.84 14.04
CA MET A 112 -8.77 -10.36 13.76
C MET A 112 -8.31 -9.28 14.73
N LYS A 113 -9.20 -8.36 15.14
CA LYS A 113 -8.90 -7.36 16.18
C LYS A 113 -8.59 -8.01 17.53
N GLU A 114 -9.33 -9.05 17.91
CA GLU A 114 -9.08 -9.80 19.15
C GLU A 114 -7.73 -10.55 19.10
N GLU A 115 -7.36 -11.14 17.95
CA GLU A 115 -6.16 -11.98 17.80
C GLU A 115 -4.90 -11.16 17.57
N TYR A 116 -4.96 -10.12 16.70
CA TYR A 116 -3.80 -9.35 16.25
C TYR A 116 -3.74 -7.94 16.84
N GLY A 117 -4.78 -7.52 17.53
CA GLY A 117 -4.94 -6.16 18.03
C GLY A 117 -5.40 -5.18 16.95
N ASP A 118 -5.59 -3.94 17.36
CA ASP A 118 -6.01 -2.87 16.47
C ASP A 118 -4.87 -2.41 15.56
N THR A 119 -5.09 -2.55 14.26
CA THR A 119 -4.13 -2.13 13.22
C THR A 119 -4.78 -1.21 12.20
N ASP A 120 -3.98 -0.37 11.56
CA ASP A 120 -4.46 0.52 10.50
C ASP A 120 -5.15 -0.25 9.37
N SER A 121 -4.64 -1.43 8.99
CA SER A 121 -5.24 -2.27 7.94
C SER A 121 -6.66 -2.73 8.31
N LEU A 122 -6.91 -3.09 9.57
CA LEU A 122 -8.24 -3.51 10.02
C LEU A 122 -9.21 -2.34 10.03
N TYR A 123 -8.76 -1.15 10.46
CA TYR A 123 -9.57 0.07 10.38
C TYR A 123 -9.86 0.48 8.95
N MET A 124 -8.89 0.35 8.03
CA MET A 124 -9.08 0.59 6.60
C MET A 124 -10.14 -0.34 6.01
N LEU A 125 -10.07 -1.65 6.28
CA LEU A 125 -11.06 -2.62 5.81
C LEU A 125 -12.44 -2.37 6.43
N SER A 126 -12.52 -2.05 7.71
CA SER A 126 -13.79 -1.66 8.35
C SER A 126 -14.39 -0.42 7.68
N ALA A 127 -13.59 0.59 7.38
CA ALA A 127 -14.04 1.78 6.67
C ALA A 127 -14.55 1.44 5.25
N ILE A 128 -13.85 0.57 4.51
CA ILE A 128 -14.27 0.09 3.18
C ILE A 128 -15.58 -0.66 3.27
N GLN A 129 -15.74 -1.55 4.26
CA GLN A 129 -16.99 -2.28 4.50
C GLN A 129 -18.17 -1.32 4.72
N TYR A 130 -18.00 -0.33 5.59
CA TYR A 130 -19.06 0.65 5.85
C TYR A 130 -19.36 1.53 4.63
N LEU A 131 -18.33 1.89 3.83
CA LEU A 131 -18.51 2.58 2.56
C LEU A 131 -19.36 1.76 1.58
N SER A 132 -19.07 0.48 1.42
CA SER A 132 -19.82 -0.43 0.55
C SER A 132 -21.30 -0.57 0.95
N GLN A 133 -21.59 -0.39 2.25
CA GLN A 133 -22.95 -0.38 2.79
C GLN A 133 -23.61 1.01 2.77
N GLY A 134 -22.94 2.05 2.31
CA GLY A 134 -23.41 3.44 2.35
C GLY A 134 -23.50 4.03 3.77
N LYS A 135 -22.83 3.43 4.75
CA LYS A 135 -22.79 3.84 6.16
C LYS A 135 -21.69 4.88 6.40
N GLN A 136 -21.92 6.10 5.94
CA GLN A 136 -20.91 7.18 5.95
C GLN A 136 -20.36 7.49 7.35
N LYS A 137 -21.24 7.54 8.36
CA LYS A 137 -20.80 7.87 9.73
C LYS A 137 -19.86 6.81 10.31
N GLU A 138 -20.22 5.54 10.17
CA GLU A 138 -19.42 4.41 10.64
C GLU A 138 -18.10 4.31 9.88
N ALA A 139 -18.10 4.63 8.58
CA ALA A 139 -16.89 4.73 7.76
C ALA A 139 -15.95 5.82 8.30
N TRP A 140 -16.46 7.00 8.68
CA TRP A 140 -15.68 8.04 9.34
C TRP A 140 -15.15 7.59 10.70
N ASP A 141 -15.96 6.94 11.52
CA ASP A 141 -15.55 6.46 12.84
C ASP A 141 -14.38 5.48 12.72
N ALA A 142 -14.40 4.57 11.75
CA ALA A 142 -13.29 3.67 11.44
C ALA A 142 -12.07 4.42 10.88
N TYR A 143 -12.26 5.34 9.94
CA TYR A 143 -11.18 6.15 9.37
C TYR A 143 -10.42 6.95 10.42
N TYR A 144 -11.11 7.52 11.41
CA TYR A 144 -10.47 8.31 12.47
C TYR A 144 -9.55 7.48 13.38
N GLN A 145 -9.68 6.15 13.40
CA GLN A 145 -8.79 5.26 14.14
C GLN A 145 -7.47 4.98 13.39
N ILE A 146 -7.41 5.21 12.07
CA ILE A 146 -6.19 5.03 11.28
C ILE A 146 -5.11 5.99 11.80
N SER A 147 -3.92 5.45 12.09
CA SER A 147 -2.79 6.24 12.60
C SER A 147 -2.17 7.12 11.49
N ASP A 148 -1.88 6.53 10.33
CA ASP A 148 -1.34 7.24 9.16
C ASP A 148 -2.46 7.63 8.17
N LYS A 149 -3.12 8.74 8.46
CA LYS A 149 -4.20 9.31 7.63
C LYS A 149 -3.69 9.85 6.29
N ASP A 150 -2.40 10.05 6.14
CA ASP A 150 -1.77 10.52 4.92
C ASP A 150 -1.19 9.36 4.08
N SER A 151 -1.47 8.08 4.44
CA SER A 151 -1.17 6.94 3.58
C SER A 151 -2.07 6.94 2.33
N MET A 152 -1.56 6.40 1.21
CA MET A 152 -2.32 6.37 -0.06
C MET A 152 -3.71 5.74 0.11
N VAL A 153 -3.81 4.63 0.86
CA VAL A 153 -5.08 3.94 1.09
C VAL A 153 -6.04 4.79 1.93
N ALA A 154 -5.54 5.41 3.01
CA ALA A 154 -6.36 6.29 3.85
C ALA A 154 -6.89 7.50 3.07
N ILE A 155 -6.09 8.07 2.18
CA ILE A 155 -6.50 9.19 1.31
C ILE A 155 -7.64 8.76 0.39
N VAL A 156 -7.54 7.58 -0.27
CA VAL A 156 -8.61 7.07 -1.15
C VAL A 156 -9.87 6.77 -0.35
N ILE A 157 -9.75 6.21 0.86
CA ILE A 157 -10.91 5.97 1.75
C ILE A 157 -11.59 7.31 2.11
N ALA A 158 -10.83 8.31 2.53
CA ALA A 158 -11.37 9.63 2.86
C ALA A 158 -12.06 10.28 1.66
N GLU A 159 -11.47 10.20 0.48
CA GLU A 159 -12.07 10.67 -0.77
C GLU A 159 -13.45 10.02 -0.99
N LYS A 160 -13.53 8.70 -0.87
CA LYS A 160 -14.80 7.97 -1.05
C LYS A 160 -15.84 8.30 0.01
N ILE A 161 -15.42 8.53 1.26
CA ILE A 161 -16.33 8.98 2.31
C ILE A 161 -16.86 10.39 1.99
N TYR A 162 -16.00 11.29 1.48
CA TYR A 162 -16.43 12.65 1.07
C TYR A 162 -17.38 12.63 -0.13
N GLU A 163 -17.23 11.69 -1.07
CA GLU A 163 -18.16 11.52 -2.19
C GLU A 163 -19.58 11.15 -1.72
N LEU A 164 -19.74 10.50 -0.57
CA LEU A 164 -21.05 10.20 0.01
C LEU A 164 -21.67 11.42 0.73
N ASP A 165 -20.93 12.50 0.92
CA ASP A 165 -21.42 13.71 1.60
C ASP A 165 -22.18 14.61 0.62
N GLU A 166 -23.48 14.43 0.53
CA GLU A 166 -24.38 15.24 -0.27
C GLU A 166 -24.47 16.71 0.21
N SER A 167 -23.98 17.03 1.40
CA SER A 167 -24.09 18.38 2.00
C SER A 167 -23.13 19.41 1.40
N GLY A 168 -22.08 18.98 0.69
CA GLY A 168 -21.06 19.83 0.09
C GLY A 168 -20.13 20.55 1.08
N ASN A 169 -20.26 20.28 2.39
CA ASN A 169 -19.46 20.95 3.42
C ASN A 169 -18.02 20.39 3.53
N SER A 170 -17.76 19.27 2.87
CA SER A 170 -16.50 18.51 2.99
C SER A 170 -15.39 18.97 2.04
N THR A 171 -15.70 19.86 1.08
CA THR A 171 -14.80 20.26 -0.02
C THR A 171 -13.48 20.85 0.49
N SER A 172 -13.50 21.69 1.52
CA SER A 172 -12.28 22.32 2.05
C SER A 172 -11.34 21.30 2.69
N ASN A 173 -11.88 20.32 3.40
CA ASN A 173 -11.09 19.27 4.06
C ASN A 173 -10.49 18.31 3.04
N LEU A 174 -11.22 18.00 1.97
CA LEU A 174 -10.72 17.19 0.86
C LEU A 174 -9.59 17.90 0.13
N TYR A 175 -9.71 19.23 -0.10
CA TYR A 175 -8.65 20.02 -0.71
C TYR A 175 -7.37 20.02 0.11
N ASP A 176 -7.47 20.17 1.43
CA ASP A 176 -6.33 20.12 2.33
C ASP A 176 -5.67 18.72 2.33
N LEU A 177 -6.50 17.67 2.32
CA LEU A 177 -6.03 16.29 2.20
C LEU A 177 -5.22 16.07 0.92
N TYR A 178 -5.74 16.51 -0.23
CA TYR A 178 -5.05 16.35 -1.52
C TYR A 178 -3.74 17.13 -1.57
N CYS A 179 -3.69 18.35 -1.05
CA CYS A 179 -2.45 19.13 -1.00
C CYS A 179 -1.37 18.41 -0.19
N ARG A 180 -1.70 17.91 1.02
CA ARG A 180 -0.75 17.14 1.85
C ARG A 180 -0.31 15.84 1.16
N ALA A 181 -1.24 15.15 0.52
CA ALA A 181 -0.96 13.93 -0.23
C ALA A 181 -0.02 14.17 -1.41
N ALA A 182 -0.24 15.24 -2.17
CA ALA A 182 0.60 15.60 -3.31
C ALA A 182 2.03 15.95 -2.90
N ASP A 183 2.20 16.62 -1.76
CA ASP A 183 3.53 16.93 -1.21
C ASP A 183 4.26 15.67 -0.73
N ARG A 184 3.52 14.68 -0.20
CA ARG A 184 4.09 13.42 0.29
C ARG A 184 4.41 12.42 -0.82
N TYR A 185 3.60 12.39 -1.90
CA TYR A 185 3.68 11.43 -3.00
C TYR A 185 3.79 12.14 -4.36
N PRO A 186 4.94 12.75 -4.66
CA PRO A 186 5.14 13.47 -5.93
C PRO A 186 5.04 12.56 -7.16
N GLU A 187 5.27 11.25 -6.98
CA GLU A 187 5.14 10.23 -8.02
C GLU A 187 3.72 9.68 -8.22
N TRP A 188 2.75 10.11 -7.42
CA TRP A 188 1.37 9.68 -7.57
C TRP A 188 0.59 10.61 -8.51
N GLU A 189 0.58 10.27 -9.81
CA GLU A 189 -0.01 11.08 -10.89
C GLU A 189 -1.42 11.59 -10.54
N TYR A 190 -2.31 10.69 -10.10
CA TYR A 190 -3.69 11.01 -9.78
C TYR A 190 -3.81 12.16 -8.75
N ILE A 191 -3.08 12.07 -7.65
CA ILE A 191 -3.11 13.10 -6.60
C ILE A 191 -2.51 14.41 -7.07
N GLN A 192 -1.44 14.36 -7.87
CA GLN A 192 -0.83 15.55 -8.46
C GLN A 192 -1.82 16.25 -9.40
N LEU A 193 -2.50 15.48 -10.27
CA LEU A 193 -3.53 15.99 -11.18
C LEU A 193 -4.70 16.63 -10.39
N CYS A 194 -5.28 15.89 -9.42
CA CYS A 194 -6.39 16.39 -8.61
C CYS A 194 -6.02 17.68 -7.87
N THR A 195 -4.80 17.73 -7.28
CA THR A 195 -4.32 18.93 -6.59
C THR A 195 -4.14 20.10 -7.57
N GLY A 196 -3.62 19.84 -8.76
CA GLY A 196 -3.52 20.83 -9.82
C GLY A 196 -4.88 21.43 -10.22
N VAL A 197 -5.90 20.57 -10.39
CA VAL A 197 -7.28 20.98 -10.68
C VAL A 197 -7.85 21.86 -9.55
N ILE A 198 -7.69 21.42 -8.30
CA ILE A 198 -8.09 22.20 -7.12
C ILE A 198 -7.45 23.60 -7.13
N LYS A 199 -6.15 23.69 -7.46
CA LYS A 199 -5.46 24.97 -7.54
C LYS A 199 -5.99 25.85 -8.68
N ILE A 200 -6.46 25.27 -9.79
CA ILE A 200 -7.16 26.01 -10.85
C ILE A 200 -8.49 26.58 -10.34
N ASP A 201 -9.30 25.77 -9.65
CA ASP A 201 -10.58 26.17 -9.08
C ASP A 201 -10.41 27.34 -8.08
N LEU A 202 -9.34 27.29 -7.29
CA LEU A 202 -8.94 28.36 -6.38
C LEU A 202 -8.27 29.55 -7.10
N LYS A 203 -8.15 29.53 -8.43
CA LYS A 203 -7.47 30.55 -9.26
C LYS A 203 -6.00 30.74 -8.92
N GLN A 204 -5.37 29.74 -8.31
CA GLN A 204 -3.95 29.70 -7.96
C GLN A 204 -3.14 29.06 -9.11
N TYR A 205 -3.22 29.64 -10.30
CA TYR A 205 -2.74 29.02 -11.54
C TYR A 205 -1.24 28.69 -11.54
N SER A 206 -0.39 29.55 -10.94
CA SER A 206 1.05 29.26 -10.83
C SER A 206 1.31 28.05 -9.93
N SER A 207 0.55 27.90 -8.85
CA SER A 207 0.63 26.71 -8.01
C SER A 207 0.08 25.47 -8.72
N ALA A 208 -0.99 25.63 -9.51
CA ALA A 208 -1.52 24.55 -10.33
C ALA A 208 -0.48 23.99 -11.29
N LEU A 209 0.28 24.86 -11.96
CA LEU A 209 1.36 24.42 -12.86
C LEU A 209 2.37 23.52 -12.17
N TYR A 210 2.75 23.80 -10.92
CA TYR A 210 3.69 22.98 -10.17
C TYR A 210 3.21 21.53 -10.04
N TYR A 211 1.98 21.34 -9.57
CA TYR A 211 1.41 19.99 -9.39
C TYR A 211 1.13 19.30 -10.73
N LEU A 212 0.64 20.04 -11.72
CA LEU A 212 0.36 19.51 -13.05
C LEU A 212 1.64 19.07 -13.78
N TYR A 213 2.76 19.78 -13.60
CA TYR A 213 4.06 19.33 -14.11
C TYR A 213 4.56 18.07 -13.43
N ASN A 214 4.29 17.88 -12.14
CA ASN A 214 4.59 16.64 -11.47
C ASN A 214 3.76 15.48 -12.06
N ALA A 215 2.45 15.68 -12.27
CA ALA A 215 1.59 14.69 -12.94
C ALA A 215 2.10 14.38 -14.36
N TYR A 216 2.44 15.39 -15.14
CA TYR A 216 3.00 15.27 -16.47
C TYR A 216 4.33 14.51 -16.49
N ALA A 217 5.19 14.73 -15.50
CA ALA A 217 6.47 14.01 -15.39
C ALA A 217 6.28 12.51 -15.16
N VAL A 218 5.19 12.09 -14.50
CA VAL A 218 4.85 10.68 -14.30
C VAL A 218 4.19 10.09 -15.54
N ASN A 219 3.23 10.80 -16.14
CA ASN A 219 2.50 10.35 -17.33
C ASN A 219 2.30 11.51 -18.32
N PRO A 220 3.25 11.70 -19.25
CA PRO A 220 3.21 12.81 -20.22
C PRO A 220 2.13 12.67 -21.29
N GLU A 221 1.51 11.49 -21.41
CA GLU A 221 0.48 11.21 -22.41
C GLU A 221 -0.96 11.33 -21.86
N ASN A 222 -1.13 11.63 -20.56
CA ASN A 222 -2.46 11.78 -19.98
C ASN A 222 -3.19 13.01 -20.55
N PRO A 223 -4.28 12.82 -21.32
CA PRO A 223 -4.97 13.93 -21.96
C PRO A 223 -5.60 14.91 -20.98
N GLN A 224 -6.00 14.48 -19.80
CA GLN A 224 -6.55 15.35 -18.76
C GLN A 224 -5.46 16.25 -18.17
N THR A 225 -4.31 15.68 -17.84
CA THR A 225 -3.15 16.45 -17.36
C THR A 225 -2.73 17.51 -18.36
N LEU A 226 -2.64 17.14 -19.64
CA LEU A 226 -2.31 18.04 -20.72
C LEU A 226 -3.35 19.16 -20.86
N TYR A 227 -4.64 18.84 -20.81
CA TYR A 227 -5.71 19.84 -20.84
C TYR A 227 -5.56 20.87 -19.71
N PHE A 228 -5.38 20.40 -18.45
CA PHE A 228 -5.28 21.32 -17.32
C PHE A 228 -3.96 22.11 -17.31
N LEU A 229 -2.85 21.57 -17.85
CA LEU A 229 -1.65 22.33 -18.14
C LEU A 229 -1.94 23.46 -19.13
N GLY A 230 -2.66 23.18 -20.19
CA GLY A 230 -3.11 24.18 -21.15
C GLY A 230 -3.93 25.29 -20.48
N VAL A 231 -4.91 24.93 -19.65
CA VAL A 231 -5.73 25.89 -18.90
C VAL A 231 -4.88 26.77 -17.98
N ALA A 232 -4.01 26.16 -17.16
CA ALA A 232 -3.18 26.90 -16.22
C ALA A 232 -2.17 27.81 -16.93
N SER A 233 -1.56 27.34 -18.04
CA SER A 233 -0.67 28.14 -18.90
C SER A 233 -1.40 29.32 -19.52
N TYR A 234 -2.61 29.12 -20.04
CA TYR A 234 -3.42 30.20 -20.59
C TYR A 234 -3.74 31.28 -19.53
N LYS A 235 -4.19 30.83 -18.35
CA LYS A 235 -4.53 31.75 -17.24
C LYS A 235 -3.32 32.47 -16.63
N THR A 236 -2.11 31.98 -16.86
CA THR A 236 -0.85 32.65 -16.48
C THR A 236 -0.24 33.49 -17.62
N GLY A 237 -0.89 33.57 -18.79
CA GLY A 237 -0.44 34.35 -19.93
C GLY A 237 0.60 33.65 -20.81
N GLN A 238 0.83 32.36 -20.60
CA GLN A 238 1.76 31.53 -21.39
C GLN A 238 1.02 30.93 -22.58
N THR A 239 0.66 31.77 -23.55
CA THR A 239 -0.25 31.36 -24.64
C THR A 239 0.34 30.28 -25.54
N GLU A 240 1.64 30.33 -25.83
CA GLU A 240 2.31 29.32 -26.66
C GLU A 240 2.30 27.96 -25.98
N ASP A 241 2.61 27.91 -24.70
CA ASP A 241 2.57 26.67 -23.91
C ASP A 241 1.14 26.12 -23.82
N ALA A 242 0.15 27.00 -23.65
CA ALA A 242 -1.25 26.61 -23.62
C ALA A 242 -1.68 25.92 -24.92
N LEU A 243 -1.33 26.49 -26.08
CA LEU A 243 -1.60 25.91 -27.40
C LEU A 243 -0.92 24.55 -27.56
N TYR A 244 0.34 24.44 -27.16
CA TYR A 244 1.06 23.17 -27.17
C TYR A 244 0.33 22.09 -26.36
N TYR A 245 -0.02 22.36 -25.12
CA TYR A 245 -0.68 21.38 -24.25
C TYR A 245 -2.09 21.04 -24.70
N PHE A 246 -2.88 22.00 -25.23
CA PHE A 246 -4.20 21.70 -25.77
C PHE A 246 -4.11 20.79 -26.99
N ASN A 247 -3.19 21.04 -27.92
CA ASN A 247 -2.98 20.18 -29.07
C ASN A 247 -2.51 18.79 -28.66
N ALA A 248 -1.54 18.72 -27.76
CA ALA A 248 -1.07 17.44 -27.20
C ALA A 248 -2.19 16.65 -26.51
N SER A 249 -3.09 17.31 -25.78
CA SER A 249 -4.25 16.66 -25.16
C SER A 249 -5.15 15.99 -26.22
N VAL A 250 -5.46 16.69 -27.30
CA VAL A 250 -6.27 16.15 -28.42
C VAL A 250 -5.57 14.98 -29.10
N GLU A 251 -4.27 15.10 -29.38
CA GLU A 251 -3.45 14.06 -30.01
C GLU A 251 -3.34 12.79 -29.17
N ASN A 252 -3.33 12.95 -27.84
CA ASN A 252 -3.30 11.83 -26.90
C ASN A 252 -4.69 11.28 -26.51
N GLY A 253 -5.73 11.62 -27.28
CA GLY A 253 -7.02 10.96 -27.19
C GLY A 253 -7.96 11.57 -26.16
N ALA A 254 -7.90 12.89 -25.93
CA ALA A 254 -8.91 13.60 -25.15
C ALA A 254 -10.33 13.20 -25.57
N ASP A 255 -11.23 13.07 -24.62
CA ASP A 255 -12.63 12.79 -24.88
C ASP A 255 -13.35 14.00 -25.52
N ASP A 256 -14.58 13.80 -25.97
CA ASP A 256 -15.33 14.84 -26.66
C ASP A 256 -15.66 16.04 -25.75
N THR A 257 -15.75 15.82 -24.43
CA THR A 257 -15.98 16.89 -23.45
C THR A 257 -14.74 17.78 -23.36
N ILE A 258 -13.56 17.18 -23.19
CA ILE A 258 -12.28 17.92 -23.14
C ILE A 258 -12.05 18.65 -24.47
N LYS A 259 -12.29 18.00 -25.61
CA LYS A 259 -12.17 18.64 -26.93
C LYS A 259 -13.08 19.88 -27.08
N ALA A 260 -14.31 19.77 -26.59
CA ALA A 260 -15.24 20.92 -26.63
C ALA A 260 -14.76 22.07 -25.74
N LEU A 261 -14.21 21.77 -24.56
CA LEU A 261 -13.62 22.75 -23.65
C LEU A 261 -12.37 23.41 -24.28
N ILE A 262 -11.47 22.62 -24.86
CA ILE A 262 -10.28 23.11 -25.56
C ILE A 262 -10.69 24.07 -26.68
N LYS A 263 -11.70 23.70 -27.51
CA LYS A 263 -12.20 24.55 -28.56
C LYS A 263 -12.64 25.92 -28.02
N GLY A 264 -13.34 25.95 -26.89
CA GLY A 264 -13.73 27.21 -26.25
C GLY A 264 -12.53 28.10 -25.92
N TYR A 265 -11.45 27.54 -25.39
CA TYR A 265 -10.21 28.29 -25.12
C TYR A 265 -9.52 28.76 -26.40
N LEU A 266 -9.47 27.93 -27.44
CA LEU A 266 -8.89 28.31 -28.74
C LEU A 266 -9.68 29.43 -29.41
N ASP A 267 -11.01 29.42 -29.31
CA ASP A 267 -11.89 30.50 -29.79
C ASP A 267 -11.64 31.81 -29.00
N GLU A 268 -11.46 31.74 -27.65
CA GLU A 268 -11.09 32.90 -26.82
C GLU A 268 -9.73 33.50 -27.19
N MET A 269 -8.78 32.67 -27.67
CA MET A 269 -7.46 33.11 -28.09
C MET A 269 -7.42 33.69 -29.52
N ASP A 270 -8.55 33.77 -30.22
CA ASP A 270 -8.62 34.09 -31.65
C ASP A 270 -7.68 33.21 -32.53
N TYR A 271 -7.37 32.01 -32.04
CA TYR A 271 -6.40 31.10 -32.68
C TYR A 271 -6.86 30.64 -34.06
N TRP A 272 -8.18 30.58 -34.30
CA TRP A 272 -8.76 30.16 -35.57
C TRP A 272 -8.76 31.30 -36.62
N GLY A 273 -8.22 32.48 -36.26
CA GLY A 273 -8.34 33.71 -37.07
C GLY A 273 -7.50 33.76 -38.35
N GLU A 274 -6.56 32.85 -38.61
CA GLU A 274 -5.74 32.89 -39.83
C GLU A 274 -5.43 31.52 -40.50
N GLY A 275 -6.23 30.46 -40.23
CA GLY A 275 -5.85 29.14 -40.80
C GLY A 275 -6.97 28.16 -41.11
N ALA A 276 -8.22 28.47 -40.84
CA ALA A 276 -9.33 27.53 -41.07
C ALA A 276 -10.10 27.91 -42.37
N GLU A 277 -9.40 28.21 -43.44
CA GLU A 277 -9.95 28.03 -44.80
C GLU A 277 -9.39 26.73 -45.38
N ALA A 278 -10.30 25.77 -45.56
CA ALA A 278 -10.19 24.58 -46.38
C ALA A 278 -9.41 23.36 -45.79
N GLU A 279 -10.11 22.39 -45.18
CA GLU A 279 -10.35 21.12 -45.91
C GLU A 279 -11.61 20.45 -45.37
#